data_3651488f605ea05ed58471f90fefd2b3
#
_entry.id   3651488f605ea05ed58471f90fefd2b3
#
_cell.length_a   1.000
_cell.length_b   1.000
_cell.length_c   1.000
_cell.angle_alpha   90.00
_cell.angle_beta   90.00
_cell.angle_gamma   90.00
#
_symmetry.space_group_name_H-M   'P 1'
#
loop_
_entity.id
_entity.type
_entity.pdbx_description
1 polymer ?
#
loop_
_entity_poly.entity_id
_entity_poly.type
_entity_poly.pdbx_seq_one_letter_code
_entity_poly.pdbx_strand_id
1 'polypeptide(L)'
;MKAERLFIALTLPEPVRGALAAAAEPIAGVAWTLPEQIHLTLRFLGDVAIDEETKLIDRLAQVRVEPFVLPVEGVGSFPVNAPPRVIWVGVGHGHPRLFQLRQRLDDTVVSLALPIDLRTFHPHATLARCTALAASGVARWLRRHADLVAPPFRVEAFDLYSSDLRPEGAVHTLVRRFPLGG
;
A
#
# COMPACT_ATOMS: atom_id res chain seq x y z
N MET A 1 -9.01 22.04 15.25
CA MET A 1 -7.68 21.98 14.64
C MET A 1 -7.81 21.30 13.30
N LYS A 2 -7.11 21.76 12.26
CA LYS A 2 -7.13 21.09 10.94
C LYS A 2 -6.26 19.85 11.07
N ALA A 3 -6.78 18.69 10.65
CA ALA A 3 -6.05 17.43 10.62
C ALA A 3 -6.06 16.89 9.19
N GLU A 4 -5.03 16.16 8.81
CA GLU A 4 -4.93 15.50 7.52
C GLU A 4 -4.87 13.98 7.71
N ARG A 5 -5.57 13.26 6.84
CA ARG A 5 -5.53 11.80 6.84
C ARG A 5 -4.27 11.33 6.13
N LEU A 6 -3.34 10.74 6.88
CA LEU A 6 -2.02 10.37 6.40
C LEU A 6 -1.82 8.85 6.37
N PHE A 7 -0.94 8.41 5.48
CA PHE A 7 -0.42 7.04 5.43
C PHE A 7 0.99 7.02 4.85
N ILE A 8 1.76 5.99 5.19
CA ILE A 8 3.10 5.74 4.68
C ILE A 8 3.04 4.58 3.70
N ALA A 9 3.70 4.72 2.55
CA ALA A 9 3.67 3.72 1.48
C ALA A 9 4.99 3.63 0.71
N LEU A 10 5.14 2.55 -0.06
CA LEU A 10 6.09 2.45 -1.14
C LEU A 10 5.36 2.71 -2.46
N THR A 11 5.84 3.69 -3.21
CA THR A 11 5.38 3.94 -4.58
C THR A 11 6.00 2.89 -5.50
N LEU A 12 5.17 2.14 -6.21
CA LEU A 12 5.65 1.18 -7.21
C LEU A 12 6.10 1.93 -8.47
N PRO A 13 7.23 1.54 -9.11
CA PRO A 13 7.67 2.12 -10.37
C PRO A 13 6.65 1.89 -11.50
N GLU A 14 6.68 2.77 -12.50
CA GLU A 14 5.75 2.71 -13.64
C GLU A 14 5.73 1.34 -14.34
N PRO A 15 6.87 0.68 -14.66
CA PRO A 15 6.83 -0.64 -15.29
C PRO A 15 6.09 -1.71 -14.47
N VAL A 16 6.18 -1.64 -13.14
CA VAL A 16 5.46 -2.54 -12.24
C VAL A 16 3.97 -2.23 -12.27
N ARG A 17 3.60 -0.95 -12.13
CA ARG A 17 2.21 -0.51 -12.15
C ARG A 17 1.53 -0.81 -13.48
N GLY A 18 2.24 -0.59 -14.60
CA GLY A 18 1.76 -0.91 -15.94
C GLY A 18 1.50 -2.42 -16.13
N ALA A 19 2.43 -3.27 -15.67
CA ALA A 19 2.24 -4.72 -15.72
C ALA A 19 1.03 -5.18 -14.88
N LEU A 20 0.83 -4.60 -13.69
CA LEU A 20 -0.31 -4.91 -12.84
C LEU A 20 -1.63 -4.41 -13.43
N ALA A 21 -1.65 -3.20 -14.00
CA ALA A 21 -2.82 -2.63 -14.64
C ALA A 21 -3.26 -3.43 -15.89
N ALA A 22 -2.32 -4.03 -16.60
CA ALA A 22 -2.61 -4.89 -17.76
C ALA A 22 -3.40 -6.16 -17.40
N ALA A 23 -3.40 -6.58 -16.14
CA ALA A 23 -4.21 -7.70 -15.67
C ALA A 23 -5.68 -7.32 -15.38
N ALA A 24 -6.04 -6.03 -15.45
CA ALA A 24 -7.40 -5.57 -15.26
C ALA A 24 -8.31 -6.03 -16.41
N GLU A 25 -9.50 -6.51 -16.08
CA GLU A 25 -10.52 -6.91 -17.05
C GLU A 25 -11.91 -6.48 -16.59
N PRO A 26 -12.88 -6.30 -17.48
CA PRO A 26 -14.25 -5.96 -17.10
C PRO A 26 -14.88 -7.08 -16.27
N ILE A 27 -15.16 -6.80 -15.00
CA ILE A 27 -15.90 -7.69 -14.08
C ILE A 27 -16.98 -6.86 -13.41
N ALA A 28 -18.23 -7.29 -13.49
CA ALA A 28 -19.33 -6.60 -12.84
C ALA A 28 -19.10 -6.49 -11.34
N GLY A 29 -19.22 -5.27 -10.78
CA GLY A 29 -19.00 -5.01 -9.36
C GLY A 29 -17.53 -4.87 -8.95
N VAL A 30 -16.59 -4.82 -9.91
CA VAL A 30 -15.16 -4.55 -9.66
C VAL A 30 -14.79 -3.17 -10.18
N ALA A 31 -14.19 -2.37 -9.31
CA ALA A 31 -13.57 -1.09 -9.64
C ALA A 31 -12.05 -1.23 -9.53
N TRP A 32 -11.37 -1.25 -10.68
CA TRP A 32 -9.92 -1.36 -10.74
C TRP A 32 -9.24 -0.06 -10.29
N THR A 33 -8.15 -0.21 -9.56
CA THR A 33 -7.31 0.90 -9.11
C THR A 33 -6.57 1.49 -10.32
N LEU A 34 -6.57 2.81 -10.43
CA LEU A 34 -5.80 3.48 -11.46
C LEU A 34 -4.30 3.21 -11.27
N PRO A 35 -3.52 3.03 -12.35
CA PRO A 35 -2.10 2.66 -12.25
C PRO A 35 -1.31 3.58 -11.32
N GLU A 36 -1.55 4.89 -11.39
CA GLU A 36 -0.88 5.90 -10.57
C GLU A 36 -1.22 5.81 -9.07
N GLN A 37 -2.29 5.12 -8.71
CA GLN A 37 -2.74 4.91 -7.34
C GLN A 37 -2.31 3.56 -6.76
N ILE A 38 -1.71 2.67 -7.57
CA ILE A 38 -1.23 1.38 -7.10
C ILE A 38 0.05 1.58 -6.27
N HIS A 39 -0.01 1.22 -4.98
CA HIS A 39 1.07 1.36 -4.03
C HIS A 39 1.03 0.26 -2.97
N LEU A 40 2.14 0.02 -2.28
CA LEU A 40 2.19 -0.81 -1.08
C LEU A 40 2.06 0.06 0.15
N THR A 41 0.93 0.02 0.83
CA THR A 41 0.78 0.71 2.12
C THR A 41 1.63 0.04 3.19
N LEU A 42 2.52 0.80 3.80
CA LEU A 42 3.30 0.35 4.95
C LEU A 42 2.55 0.61 6.26
N ARG A 43 1.97 1.80 6.43
CA ARG A 43 1.29 2.20 7.66
C ARG A 43 0.19 3.22 7.41
N PHE A 44 -1.02 2.96 7.89
CA PHE A 44 -2.05 3.99 8.04
C PHE A 44 -1.85 4.73 9.35
N LEU A 45 -1.92 6.06 9.31
CA LEU A 45 -1.76 6.94 10.47
C LEU A 45 -3.11 7.53 10.92
N GLY A 46 -4.10 7.56 10.01
CA GLY A 46 -5.38 8.22 10.27
C GLY A 46 -5.26 9.74 10.23
N ASP A 47 -6.13 10.41 10.96
CA ASP A 47 -6.15 11.87 11.01
C ASP A 47 -5.06 12.37 11.96
N VAL A 48 -4.08 13.12 11.42
CA VAL A 48 -2.92 13.67 12.13
C VAL A 48 -3.05 15.18 12.16
N ALA A 49 -2.88 15.81 13.33
CA ALA A 49 -2.89 17.25 13.45
C ALA A 49 -1.66 17.88 12.80
N ILE A 50 -1.79 19.10 12.25
CA ILE A 50 -0.70 19.75 11.49
C ILE A 50 0.59 19.92 12.30
N ASP A 51 0.49 20.21 13.57
CA ASP A 51 1.65 20.33 14.47
C ASP A 51 2.32 18.97 14.76
N GLU A 52 1.56 17.87 14.73
CA GLU A 52 2.08 16.51 14.85
C GLU A 52 2.70 16.04 13.53
N GLU A 53 2.15 16.45 12.39
CA GLU A 53 2.69 16.14 11.05
C GLU A 53 4.13 16.64 10.89
N THR A 54 4.43 17.86 11.34
CA THR A 54 5.80 18.38 11.28
C THR A 54 6.77 17.52 12.09
N LYS A 55 6.40 17.13 13.31
CA LYS A 55 7.22 16.23 14.14
C LYS A 55 7.37 14.84 13.50
N LEU A 56 6.30 14.34 12.89
CA LEU A 56 6.32 13.06 12.19
C LEU A 56 7.30 13.10 11.02
N ILE A 57 7.28 14.13 10.20
CA ILE A 57 8.19 14.32 9.07
C ILE A 57 9.65 14.32 9.54
N ASP A 58 9.97 15.06 10.61
CA ASP A 58 11.33 15.13 11.17
C ASP A 58 11.80 13.77 11.69
N ARG A 59 10.92 13.00 12.31
CA ARG A 59 11.23 11.65 12.80
C ARG A 59 11.34 10.63 11.67
N LEU A 60 10.47 10.68 10.68
CA LEU A 60 10.55 9.81 9.50
C LEU A 60 11.85 10.02 8.72
N ALA A 61 12.36 11.25 8.67
CA ALA A 61 13.65 11.57 8.03
C ALA A 61 14.86 10.92 8.73
N GLN A 62 14.69 10.38 9.94
CA GLN A 62 15.73 9.69 10.70
C GLN A 62 15.69 8.16 10.53
N VAL A 63 14.67 7.62 9.87
CA VAL A 63 14.56 6.17 9.63
C VAL A 63 15.69 5.74 8.70
N ARG A 64 16.42 4.69 9.10
CA ARG A 64 17.55 4.13 8.35
C ARG A 64 17.30 2.66 8.07
N VAL A 65 17.25 2.31 6.81
CA VAL A 65 17.20 0.94 6.28
C VAL A 65 17.91 0.95 4.93
N GLU A 66 18.81 0.01 4.71
CA GLU A 66 19.47 -0.14 3.42
C GLU A 66 18.48 -0.39 2.28
N PRO A 67 18.69 0.19 1.09
CA PRO A 67 17.88 -0.14 -0.08
C PRO A 67 17.84 -1.65 -0.37
N PHE A 68 16.71 -2.13 -0.89
CA PHE A 68 16.47 -3.55 -1.14
C PHE A 68 15.57 -3.76 -2.36
N VAL A 69 15.53 -5.00 -2.86
CA VAL A 69 14.69 -5.36 -4.02
C VAL A 69 13.49 -6.16 -3.53
N LEU A 70 12.30 -5.83 -4.00
CA LEU A 70 11.06 -6.56 -3.70
C LEU A 70 10.54 -7.32 -4.92
N PRO A 71 10.19 -8.60 -4.79
CA PRO A 71 9.38 -9.31 -5.74
C PRO A 71 7.92 -8.82 -5.68
N VAL A 72 7.22 -8.93 -6.80
CA VAL A 72 5.79 -8.62 -6.93
C VAL A 72 5.12 -9.82 -7.58
N GLU A 73 4.44 -10.63 -6.78
CA GLU A 73 3.93 -11.92 -7.21
C GLU A 73 2.77 -12.42 -6.34
N GLY A 74 1.97 -13.29 -6.94
CA GLY A 74 0.83 -13.91 -6.30
C GLY A 74 -0.34 -12.94 -6.13
N VAL A 75 -1.55 -13.44 -6.27
CA VAL A 75 -2.79 -12.65 -6.13
C VAL A 75 -3.68 -13.22 -5.05
N GLY A 76 -4.49 -12.37 -4.47
CA GLY A 76 -5.46 -12.79 -3.48
C GLY A 76 -6.58 -11.79 -3.31
N SER A 77 -7.47 -12.07 -2.36
CA SER A 77 -8.55 -11.17 -2.00
C SER A 77 -8.75 -11.06 -0.50
N PHE A 78 -9.30 -9.94 -0.07
CA PHE A 78 -9.76 -9.74 1.30
C PHE A 78 -11.28 -9.49 1.32
N PRO A 79 -11.97 -9.99 2.36
CA PRO A 79 -11.54 -10.96 3.36
C PRO A 79 -11.33 -12.36 2.73
N VAL A 80 -10.53 -13.22 3.37
CA VAL A 80 -10.17 -14.54 2.82
C VAL A 80 -11.36 -15.50 2.75
N ASN A 81 -12.23 -15.51 3.78
CA ASN A 81 -13.32 -16.48 3.95
C ASN A 81 -14.71 -15.84 3.82
N ALA A 82 -14.84 -14.78 3.04
CA ALA A 82 -16.11 -14.08 2.79
C ALA A 82 -16.10 -13.47 1.38
N PRO A 83 -17.23 -12.96 0.87
CA PRO A 83 -17.25 -12.30 -0.43
C PRO A 83 -16.15 -11.24 -0.56
N PRO A 84 -15.36 -11.25 -1.65
CA PRO A 84 -14.20 -10.39 -1.82
C PRO A 84 -14.63 -8.91 -1.84
N ARG A 85 -13.87 -8.08 -1.13
CA ARG A 85 -14.00 -6.61 -1.15
C ARG A 85 -12.79 -5.93 -1.76
N VAL A 86 -11.67 -6.63 -1.79
CA VAL A 86 -10.38 -6.14 -2.32
C VAL A 86 -9.72 -7.28 -3.09
N ILE A 87 -9.21 -6.98 -4.29
CA ILE A 87 -8.25 -7.82 -5.02
C ILE A 87 -6.88 -7.19 -4.81
N TRP A 88 -5.86 -8.00 -4.54
CA TRP A 88 -4.51 -7.54 -4.29
C TRP A 88 -3.46 -8.43 -4.95
N VAL A 89 -2.27 -7.87 -5.15
CA VAL A 89 -1.04 -8.60 -5.48
C VAL A 89 -0.08 -8.55 -4.31
N GLY A 90 0.63 -9.64 -4.04
CA GLY A 90 1.67 -9.71 -3.02
C GLY A 90 2.90 -8.89 -3.42
N VAL A 91 3.48 -8.17 -2.46
CA VAL A 91 4.68 -7.36 -2.68
C VAL A 91 5.68 -7.65 -1.56
N GLY A 92 6.78 -8.31 -1.89
CA GLY A 92 7.85 -8.59 -0.94
C GLY A 92 7.43 -9.48 0.22
N HIS A 93 6.57 -10.46 -0.01
CA HIS A 93 6.12 -11.38 1.03
C HIS A 93 7.32 -12.03 1.75
N GLY A 94 7.36 -11.92 3.08
CA GLY A 94 8.43 -12.47 3.91
C GLY A 94 9.80 -11.76 3.76
N HIS A 95 9.91 -10.64 3.04
CA HIS A 95 11.20 -9.97 2.80
C HIS A 95 11.73 -9.28 4.08
N PRO A 96 12.91 -9.67 4.64
CA PRO A 96 13.36 -9.21 5.96
C PRO A 96 13.48 -7.69 6.07
N ARG A 97 14.03 -7.02 5.05
CA ARG A 97 14.22 -5.55 5.07
C ARG A 97 12.90 -4.78 4.95
N LEU A 98 11.88 -5.35 4.30
CA LEU A 98 10.54 -4.75 4.28
C LEU A 98 9.94 -4.75 5.68
N PHE A 99 10.06 -5.86 6.40
CA PHE A 99 9.59 -5.96 7.79
C PHE A 99 10.44 -5.09 8.74
N GLN A 100 11.76 -4.99 8.51
CA GLN A 100 12.61 -4.06 9.24
C GLN A 100 12.18 -2.61 9.03
N LEU A 101 11.92 -2.20 7.78
CA LEU A 101 11.40 -0.86 7.49
C LEU A 101 10.06 -0.64 8.20
N ARG A 102 9.13 -1.58 8.09
CA ARG A 102 7.85 -1.50 8.79
C ARG A 102 8.03 -1.33 10.30
N GLN A 103 8.93 -2.10 10.93
CA GLN A 103 9.21 -1.98 12.37
C GLN A 103 9.76 -0.59 12.74
N ARG A 104 10.71 -0.05 11.97
CA ARG A 104 11.24 1.30 12.19
C ARG A 104 10.17 2.38 12.10
N LEU A 105 9.24 2.23 11.15
CA LEU A 105 8.09 3.13 11.02
C LEU A 105 7.15 3.02 12.23
N ASP A 106 6.88 1.81 12.69
CA ASP A 106 6.04 1.56 13.87
C ASP A 106 6.67 2.15 15.13
N ASP A 107 7.98 1.98 15.34
CA ASP A 107 8.72 2.58 16.46
C ASP A 107 8.62 4.12 16.41
N THR A 108 8.70 4.71 15.22
CA THR A 108 8.52 6.15 15.01
C THR A 108 7.13 6.62 15.43
N VAL A 109 6.08 5.94 14.94
CA VAL A 109 4.68 6.26 15.26
C VAL A 109 4.42 6.16 16.77
N VAL A 110 4.91 5.09 17.42
CA VAL A 110 4.82 4.88 18.86
C VAL A 110 5.51 6.01 19.63
N SER A 111 6.71 6.42 19.21
CA SER A 111 7.48 7.47 19.88
C SER A 111 6.78 8.84 19.89
N LEU A 112 5.85 9.04 18.96
CA LEU A 112 5.04 10.25 18.85
C LEU A 112 3.65 10.12 19.48
N ALA A 113 3.36 8.98 20.13
CA ALA A 113 2.05 8.64 20.69
C ALA A 113 0.89 8.72 19.65
N LEU A 114 1.19 8.54 18.37
CA LEU A 114 0.18 8.47 17.34
C LEU A 114 -0.55 7.12 17.39
N PRO A 115 -1.81 7.05 16.91
CA PRO A 115 -2.60 5.83 16.94
C PRO A 115 -1.91 4.68 16.21
N ILE A 116 -1.93 3.49 16.80
CA ILE A 116 -1.33 2.28 16.24
C ILE A 116 -2.40 1.40 15.62
N ASP A 117 -2.20 0.99 14.38
CA ASP A 117 -2.98 -0.08 13.74
C ASP A 117 -2.38 -1.44 14.16
N LEU A 118 -3.12 -2.19 14.97
CA LEU A 118 -2.70 -3.49 15.50
C LEU A 118 -2.93 -4.66 14.53
N ARG A 119 -3.47 -4.41 13.35
CA ARG A 119 -3.69 -5.48 12.36
C ARG A 119 -2.36 -6.06 11.88
N THR A 120 -2.34 -7.37 11.66
CA THR A 120 -1.19 -8.05 11.07
C THR A 120 -0.83 -7.41 9.73
N PHE A 121 0.44 -7.05 9.56
CA PHE A 121 0.95 -6.53 8.31
C PHE A 121 1.00 -7.63 7.25
N HIS A 122 0.21 -7.48 6.21
CA HIS A 122 0.20 -8.33 5.04
C HIS A 122 0.64 -7.49 3.84
N PRO A 123 1.90 -7.61 3.38
CA PRO A 123 2.43 -6.75 2.33
C PRO A 123 1.73 -7.04 1.00
N HIS A 124 0.98 -6.05 0.50
CA HIS A 124 0.22 -6.16 -0.74
C HIS A 124 -0.01 -4.79 -1.38
N ALA A 125 -0.23 -4.79 -2.68
CA ALA A 125 -0.77 -3.65 -3.40
C ALA A 125 -2.21 -3.94 -3.83
N THR A 126 -3.12 -3.01 -3.58
CA THR A 126 -4.54 -3.14 -3.96
C THR A 126 -4.68 -2.93 -5.46
N LEU A 127 -5.22 -3.93 -6.15
CA LEU A 127 -5.53 -3.87 -7.59
C LEU A 127 -6.97 -3.44 -7.87
N ALA A 128 -7.91 -3.81 -7.00
CA ALA A 128 -9.31 -3.43 -7.19
C ALA A 128 -10.10 -3.45 -5.88
N ARG A 129 -11.21 -2.74 -5.88
CA ARG A 129 -12.27 -2.83 -4.86
C ARG A 129 -13.50 -3.50 -5.47
N CYS A 130 -14.19 -4.33 -4.66
CA CYS A 130 -15.27 -5.17 -5.13
C CYS A 130 -16.55 -4.96 -4.31
N THR A 131 -17.69 -5.09 -4.98
CA THR A 131 -18.99 -5.27 -4.34
C THR A 131 -19.29 -6.78 -4.19
N ALA A 132 -20.30 -7.14 -3.42
CA ALA A 132 -20.72 -8.54 -3.24
C ALA A 132 -21.10 -9.24 -4.55
N LEU A 133 -21.54 -8.49 -5.56
CA LEU A 133 -21.90 -9.02 -6.91
C LEU A 133 -20.69 -9.58 -7.66
N ALA A 134 -19.47 -9.19 -7.30
CA ALA A 134 -18.26 -9.58 -8.02
C ALA A 134 -17.74 -10.99 -7.68
N ALA A 135 -18.29 -11.67 -6.67
CA ALA A 135 -17.67 -12.87 -6.07
C ALA A 135 -17.26 -13.95 -7.08
N SER A 136 -18.16 -14.34 -8.01
CA SER A 136 -17.87 -15.38 -9.02
C SER A 136 -16.86 -14.92 -10.06
N GLY A 137 -16.94 -13.66 -10.50
CA GLY A 137 -16.00 -13.04 -11.43
C GLY A 137 -14.59 -12.94 -10.83
N VAL A 138 -14.49 -12.49 -9.59
CA VAL A 138 -13.22 -12.41 -8.86
C VAL A 138 -12.60 -13.79 -8.65
N ALA A 139 -13.39 -14.80 -8.26
CA ALA A 139 -12.88 -16.16 -8.10
C ALA A 139 -12.30 -16.73 -9.42
N ARG A 140 -12.93 -16.41 -10.56
CA ARG A 140 -12.42 -16.79 -11.89
C ARG A 140 -11.14 -16.04 -12.23
N TRP A 141 -11.10 -14.75 -11.96
CA TRP A 141 -9.93 -13.90 -12.20
C TRP A 141 -8.73 -14.38 -11.38
N LEU A 142 -8.91 -14.65 -10.07
CA LEU A 142 -7.85 -15.15 -9.18
C LEU A 142 -7.26 -16.47 -9.68
N ARG A 143 -8.09 -17.41 -10.15
CA ARG A 143 -7.58 -18.67 -10.71
C ARG A 143 -6.79 -18.47 -12.01
N ARG A 144 -7.22 -17.55 -12.89
CA ARG A 144 -6.56 -17.26 -14.15
C ARG A 144 -5.23 -16.54 -13.95
N HIS A 145 -5.12 -15.73 -12.93
CA HIS A 145 -3.95 -14.93 -12.60
C HIS A 145 -3.16 -15.44 -11.38
N ALA A 146 -3.33 -16.71 -11.03
CA ALA A 146 -2.64 -17.31 -9.87
C ALA A 146 -1.11 -17.14 -9.95
N ASP A 147 -0.55 -17.19 -11.15
CA ASP A 147 0.87 -17.05 -11.44
C ASP A 147 1.26 -15.62 -11.87
N LEU A 148 0.44 -14.62 -11.54
CA LEU A 148 0.74 -13.22 -11.87
C LEU A 148 2.06 -12.80 -11.20
N VAL A 149 3.01 -12.36 -12.04
CA VAL A 149 4.30 -11.80 -11.62
C VAL A 149 4.49 -10.49 -12.36
N ALA A 150 4.87 -9.45 -11.64
CA ALA A 150 5.33 -8.20 -12.21
C ALA A 150 6.85 -8.04 -12.00
N PRO A 151 7.54 -7.16 -12.74
CA PRO A 151 8.98 -6.96 -12.55
C PRO A 151 9.31 -6.66 -11.08
N PRO A 152 10.35 -7.29 -10.51
CA PRO A 152 10.84 -6.90 -9.19
C PRO A 152 11.37 -5.47 -9.26
N PHE A 153 11.31 -4.74 -8.15
CA PHE A 153 11.76 -3.35 -8.12
C PHE A 153 12.63 -3.05 -6.90
N ARG A 154 13.55 -2.10 -7.09
CA ARG A 154 14.40 -1.60 -6.02
C ARG A 154 13.66 -0.55 -5.21
N VAL A 155 13.62 -0.75 -3.90
CA VAL A 155 13.10 0.22 -2.93
C VAL A 155 14.25 1.10 -2.48
N GLU A 156 14.21 2.37 -2.85
CA GLU A 156 15.21 3.38 -2.53
C GLU A 156 14.65 4.49 -1.63
N ALA A 157 13.34 4.51 -1.44
CA ALA A 157 12.65 5.49 -0.62
C ALA A 157 11.31 4.93 -0.13
N PHE A 158 10.77 5.55 0.91
CA PHE A 158 9.37 5.45 1.28
C PHE A 158 8.73 6.83 1.27
N ASP A 159 7.41 6.87 1.18
CA ASP A 159 6.66 8.10 0.93
C ASP A 159 5.58 8.30 2.00
N LEU A 160 5.40 9.54 2.45
CA LEU A 160 4.24 9.99 3.22
C LEU A 160 3.22 10.60 2.27
N TYR A 161 1.99 10.12 2.34
CA TYR A 161 0.86 10.58 1.55
C TYR A 161 -0.24 11.14 2.43
N SER A 162 -0.91 12.19 1.94
CA SER A 162 -2.23 12.56 2.42
C SER A 162 -3.31 11.89 1.56
N SER A 163 -4.47 11.66 2.17
CA SER A 163 -5.62 10.99 1.52
C SER A 163 -6.88 11.81 1.70
N ASP A 164 -7.38 12.35 0.61
CA ASP A 164 -8.68 13.03 0.54
C ASP A 164 -9.74 12.02 0.07
N LEU A 165 -10.72 11.74 0.93
CA LEU A 165 -11.80 10.80 0.63
C LEU A 165 -12.91 11.53 -0.13
N ARG A 166 -13.08 11.22 -1.40
CA ARG A 166 -14.13 11.77 -2.27
C ARG A 166 -15.17 10.72 -2.63
N PRO A 167 -16.36 11.12 -3.04
CA PRO A 167 -17.39 10.18 -3.50
C PRO A 167 -16.92 9.26 -4.63
N GLU A 168 -16.03 9.77 -5.51
CA GLU A 168 -15.48 9.06 -6.66
C GLU A 168 -14.31 8.14 -6.29
N GLY A 169 -13.80 8.22 -5.07
CA GLY A 169 -12.65 7.48 -4.56
C GLY A 169 -11.65 8.35 -3.81
N ALA A 170 -10.69 7.74 -3.16
CA ALA A 170 -9.65 8.47 -2.44
C ALA A 170 -8.64 9.07 -3.44
N VAL A 171 -8.30 10.34 -3.23
CA VAL A 171 -7.20 11.01 -3.95
C VAL A 171 -6.01 11.09 -3.00
N HIS A 172 -4.87 10.57 -3.45
CA HIS A 172 -3.63 10.56 -2.68
C HIS A 172 -2.67 11.62 -3.21
N THR A 173 -2.14 12.43 -2.30
CA THR A 173 -1.15 13.47 -2.62
C THR A 173 0.13 13.17 -1.88
N LEU A 174 1.25 13.17 -2.58
CA LEU A 174 2.57 13.02 -1.99
C LEU A 174 2.88 14.23 -1.11
N VAL A 175 3.05 13.99 0.20
CA VAL A 175 3.48 15.01 1.16
C VAL A 175 5.00 15.10 1.18
N ARG A 176 5.68 13.95 1.34
CA ARG A 176 7.14 13.90 1.37
C ARG A 176 7.70 12.53 1.03
N ARG A 177 8.86 12.53 0.37
CA ARG A 177 9.67 11.33 0.09
C ARG A 177 10.87 11.28 1.03
N PHE A 178 11.17 10.08 1.54
CA PHE A 178 12.28 9.81 2.45
C PHE A 178 13.20 8.76 1.82
N PRO A 179 14.44 9.13 1.43
CA PRO A 179 15.38 8.18 0.87
C PRO A 179 15.79 7.16 1.92
N LEU A 180 15.96 5.90 1.49
CA LEU A 180 16.58 4.86 2.30
C LEU A 180 18.10 4.99 2.27
N GLY A 181 18.75 4.55 3.35
CA GLY A 181 20.19 4.54 3.47
C GLY A 181 20.62 4.05 4.85
N GLY A 182 21.87 3.63 4.97
CA GLY A 182 22.52 3.29 6.23
C GLY A 182 23.04 4.50 6.98
#